data_2bdbb8e5843226982a9dd24e42b0e5b5
#
_entry.id   2bdbb8e5843226982a9dd24e42b0e5b5
#
_cell.length_a   1.000
_cell.length_b   1.000
_cell.length_c   1.000
_cell.angle_alpha   90.00
_cell.angle_beta   90.00
_cell.angle_gamma   90.00
#
_symmetry.space_group_name_H-M   'P 1'
#
loop_
_entity.id
_entity.type
_entity.pdbx_description
1 polymer ?
#
loop_
_entity_poly.entity_id
_entity_poly.type
_entity_poly.pdbx_seq_one_letter_code
_entity_poly.pdbx_strand_id
1 'polypeptide(L)'
;MKFYENLEDAMKHLTTRGAFLTVKDDTGVNTMTISWGYIGYSWNKPFFVAMVRPQRYTFEFLKTAKDYTISIPFSDDMKEALTICGTKSGKDIDKEKDANIKFIPSKNVSSPVVDNCNRYYECKIKYIDRLNKDKFPEDLKKNYPIDDYHFMYYGEIIDCYKI
;
A
#
# COMPACT_ATOMS: atom_id res chain seq x y z
N MET A 1 -20.47 -1.12 -3.26
CA MET A 1 -19.25 -0.58 -2.65
C MET A 1 -19.46 0.88 -2.27
N LYS A 2 -19.18 1.26 -1.02
CA LYS A 2 -19.17 2.65 -0.56
C LYS A 2 -17.73 2.99 -0.10
N PHE A 3 -16.89 3.41 -1.04
CA PHE A 3 -15.46 3.64 -0.78
C PHE A 3 -15.19 4.74 0.27
N TYR A 4 -16.14 5.63 0.48
CA TYR A 4 -16.07 6.73 1.45
C TYR A 4 -16.51 6.32 2.88
N GLU A 5 -17.07 5.13 3.07
CA GLU A 5 -17.38 4.65 4.43
C GLU A 5 -16.11 4.48 5.26
N ASN A 6 -16.08 5.08 6.45
CA ASN A 6 -14.93 5.10 7.36
C ASN A 6 -13.66 5.70 6.74
N LEU A 7 -13.80 6.62 5.79
CA LEU A 7 -12.67 7.27 5.14
C LEU A 7 -11.82 8.06 6.15
N GLU A 8 -12.47 8.71 7.12
CA GLU A 8 -11.78 9.43 8.19
C GLU A 8 -10.88 8.48 9.00
N ASP A 9 -11.40 7.35 9.48
CA ASP A 9 -10.62 6.37 10.22
C ASP A 9 -9.49 5.79 9.35
N ALA A 10 -9.80 5.44 8.10
CA ALA A 10 -8.81 4.90 7.17
C ALA A 10 -7.64 5.87 6.96
N MET A 11 -7.92 7.15 6.71
CA MET A 11 -6.89 8.18 6.53
C MET A 11 -6.14 8.49 7.83
N LYS A 12 -6.84 8.56 8.97
CA LYS A 12 -6.22 8.73 10.27
C LYS A 12 -5.21 7.63 10.56
N HIS A 13 -5.59 6.37 10.37
CA HIS A 13 -4.69 5.25 10.66
C HIS A 13 -3.57 5.12 9.63
N LEU A 14 -3.84 5.32 8.35
CA LEU A 14 -2.81 5.38 7.31
C LEU A 14 -1.70 6.39 7.66
N THR A 15 -2.08 7.59 8.09
CA THR A 15 -1.12 8.68 8.34
C THR A 15 -0.39 8.57 9.68
N THR A 16 -0.99 7.93 10.68
CA THR A 16 -0.42 7.83 12.03
C THR A 16 0.33 6.53 12.28
N ARG A 17 -0.12 5.41 11.71
CA ARG A 17 0.43 4.07 11.94
C ARG A 17 0.91 3.39 10.66
N GLY A 18 0.31 3.72 9.53
CA GLY A 18 0.54 3.08 8.26
C GLY A 18 -0.50 2.01 7.92
N ALA A 19 -0.34 1.45 6.75
CA ALA A 19 -1.14 0.35 6.22
C ALA A 19 -0.25 -0.65 5.50
N PHE A 20 -0.71 -1.89 5.36
CA PHE A 20 -0.05 -2.89 4.53
C PHE A 20 -0.43 -2.67 3.06
N LEU A 21 0.57 -2.44 2.22
CA LEU A 21 0.46 -2.54 0.77
C LEU A 21 0.94 -3.93 0.37
N THR A 22 0.04 -4.77 -0.12
CA THR A 22 0.35 -6.15 -0.52
C THR A 22 0.21 -6.31 -2.02
N VAL A 23 1.19 -6.96 -2.62
CA VAL A 23 1.29 -7.17 -4.07
C VAL A 23 1.63 -8.62 -4.35
N LYS A 24 0.98 -9.18 -5.36
CA LYS A 24 1.28 -10.51 -5.92
C LYS A 24 1.67 -10.39 -7.38
N ASP A 25 2.73 -11.09 -7.75
CA ASP A 25 3.11 -11.34 -9.14
C ASP A 25 3.38 -12.83 -9.37
N ASP A 26 3.96 -13.18 -10.51
CA ASP A 26 4.27 -14.58 -10.86
C ASP A 26 5.38 -15.18 -9.97
N THR A 27 6.15 -14.37 -9.25
CA THR A 27 7.24 -14.82 -8.37
C THR A 27 6.77 -15.05 -6.93
N GLY A 28 5.64 -14.49 -6.52
CA GLY A 28 5.10 -14.66 -5.18
C GLY A 28 4.31 -13.47 -4.66
N VAL A 29 4.30 -13.33 -3.34
CA VAL A 29 3.59 -12.25 -2.61
C VAL A 29 4.57 -11.50 -1.75
N ASN A 30 4.48 -10.18 -1.73
CA ASN A 30 5.18 -9.36 -0.76
C ASN A 30 4.27 -8.26 -0.21
N THR A 31 4.52 -7.85 1.02
CA THR A 31 3.86 -6.72 1.66
C THR A 31 4.87 -5.74 2.23
N MET A 32 4.50 -4.46 2.27
CA MET A 32 5.26 -3.41 2.94
C MET A 32 4.31 -2.45 3.65
N THR A 33 4.82 -1.76 4.65
CA THR A 33 4.08 -0.67 5.27
C THR A 33 4.24 0.60 4.44
N ILE A 34 3.12 1.25 4.18
CA ILE A 34 3.04 2.60 3.62
C ILE A 34 2.37 3.53 4.64
N SER A 35 2.78 4.79 4.65
CA SER A 35 2.12 5.87 5.41
C SER A 35 1.72 7.03 4.50
N TRP A 36 2.15 6.99 3.25
CA TRP A 36 1.88 8.01 2.25
C TRP A 36 1.01 7.45 1.13
N GLY A 37 -0.01 8.20 0.81
CA GLY A 37 -1.00 7.85 -0.19
C GLY A 37 -2.28 8.65 0.07
N TYR A 38 -3.25 8.47 -0.78
CA TYR A 38 -4.54 9.13 -0.62
C TYR A 38 -5.65 8.35 -1.32
N ILE A 39 -6.87 8.56 -0.83
CA ILE A 39 -8.09 8.03 -1.42
C ILE A 39 -8.82 9.21 -2.08
N GLY A 40 -9.21 9.05 -3.32
CA GLY A 40 -9.84 10.11 -4.08
C GLY A 40 -10.76 9.61 -5.18
N TYR A 41 -11.19 10.54 -6.02
CA TYR A 41 -12.12 10.27 -7.10
C TYR A 41 -11.62 10.92 -8.39
N SER A 42 -11.35 10.12 -9.41
CA SER A 42 -10.86 10.56 -10.72
C SER A 42 -11.44 9.68 -11.82
N TRP A 43 -11.63 10.24 -13.02
CA TRP A 43 -12.19 9.50 -14.16
C TRP A 43 -13.49 8.76 -13.83
N ASN A 44 -14.36 9.42 -13.06
CA ASN A 44 -15.64 8.89 -12.56
C ASN A 44 -15.52 7.58 -11.76
N LYS A 45 -14.38 7.36 -11.07
CA LYS A 45 -14.11 6.16 -10.27
C LYS A 45 -13.35 6.50 -8.99
N PRO A 46 -13.50 5.69 -7.95
CA PRO A 46 -12.71 5.82 -6.74
C PRO A 46 -11.30 5.26 -6.96
N PHE A 47 -10.30 5.92 -6.39
CA PHE A 47 -8.89 5.52 -6.45
C PHE A 47 -8.27 5.49 -5.06
N PHE A 48 -7.42 4.52 -4.83
CA PHE A 48 -6.37 4.60 -3.83
C PHE A 48 -5.05 4.86 -4.58
N VAL A 49 -4.33 5.90 -4.22
CA VAL A 49 -3.01 6.17 -4.79
C VAL A 49 -1.95 5.80 -3.76
N ALA A 50 -1.20 4.74 -4.05
CA ALA A 50 -0.10 4.29 -3.21
C ALA A 50 1.23 4.88 -3.67
N MET A 51 2.03 5.37 -2.72
CA MET A 51 3.34 5.94 -2.98
C MET A 51 4.44 4.95 -2.60
N VAL A 52 5.23 4.51 -3.58
CA VAL A 52 6.26 3.49 -3.37
C VAL A 52 7.61 3.98 -3.88
N ARG A 53 8.64 3.92 -3.02
CA ARG A 53 10.02 4.26 -3.42
C ARG A 53 10.66 3.12 -4.20
N PRO A 54 11.52 3.40 -5.20
CA PRO A 54 12.13 2.36 -6.05
C PRO A 54 13.04 1.38 -5.30
N GLN A 55 13.61 1.75 -4.14
CA GLN A 55 14.45 0.85 -3.35
C GLN A 55 13.66 -0.15 -2.49
N ARG A 56 12.32 -0.03 -2.41
CA ARG A 56 11.50 -0.99 -1.67
C ARG A 56 11.36 -2.29 -2.44
N TYR A 57 11.51 -3.42 -1.77
CA TYR A 57 11.38 -4.73 -2.43
C TYR A 57 10.02 -4.94 -3.11
N THR A 58 8.95 -4.43 -2.52
CA THR A 58 7.59 -4.44 -3.13
C THR A 58 7.56 -3.74 -4.49
N PHE A 59 8.47 -2.79 -4.75
CA PHE A 59 8.57 -2.13 -6.05
C PHE A 59 8.90 -3.13 -7.19
N GLU A 60 9.69 -4.16 -6.91
CA GLU A 60 10.01 -5.19 -7.92
C GLU A 60 8.75 -5.93 -8.35
N PHE A 61 7.87 -6.28 -7.41
CA PHE A 61 6.58 -6.91 -7.71
C PHE A 61 5.65 -5.98 -8.51
N LEU A 62 5.65 -4.69 -8.18
CA LEU A 62 4.80 -3.70 -8.85
C LEU A 62 5.19 -3.43 -10.30
N LYS A 63 6.37 -3.88 -10.77
CA LYS A 63 6.77 -3.78 -12.18
C LYS A 63 5.91 -4.65 -13.11
N THR A 64 5.40 -5.75 -12.61
CA THR A 64 4.64 -6.74 -13.37
C THR A 64 3.22 -6.96 -12.88
N ALA A 65 2.94 -6.61 -11.61
CA ALA A 65 1.62 -6.74 -10.99
C ALA A 65 0.57 -5.88 -11.69
N LYS A 66 -0.65 -6.38 -11.74
CA LYS A 66 -1.82 -5.68 -12.30
C LYS A 66 -2.72 -5.06 -11.24
N ASP A 67 -2.50 -5.45 -10.00
CA ASP A 67 -3.30 -5.05 -8.85
C ASP A 67 -2.47 -5.02 -7.56
N TYR A 68 -3.03 -4.44 -6.54
CA TYR A 68 -2.55 -4.48 -5.17
C TYR A 68 -3.70 -4.35 -4.19
N THR A 69 -3.45 -4.69 -2.95
CA THR A 69 -4.40 -4.47 -1.85
C THR A 69 -3.81 -3.55 -0.79
N ILE A 70 -4.70 -2.82 -0.11
CA ILE A 70 -4.36 -2.05 1.08
C ILE A 70 -5.17 -2.60 2.24
N SER A 71 -4.47 -3.01 3.30
CA SER A 71 -5.07 -3.50 4.53
C SER A 71 -4.72 -2.54 5.67
N ILE A 72 -5.73 -1.92 6.29
CA ILE A 72 -5.55 -0.88 7.31
C ILE A 72 -6.06 -1.39 8.65
N PRO A 73 -5.19 -1.65 9.63
CA PRO A 73 -5.61 -1.94 10.99
C PRO A 73 -5.95 -0.64 11.74
N PHE A 74 -7.03 -0.66 12.53
CA PHE A 74 -7.45 0.47 13.37
C PHE A 74 -7.05 0.30 14.83
N SER A 75 -6.60 -0.90 15.20
CA SER A 75 -6.11 -1.21 16.55
C SER A 75 -4.58 -1.18 16.63
N ASP A 76 -4.04 -1.21 17.85
CA ASP A 76 -2.61 -1.28 18.10
C ASP A 76 -2.04 -2.70 17.93
N ASP A 77 -2.88 -3.71 17.79
CA ASP A 77 -2.48 -5.12 17.74
C ASP A 77 -1.54 -5.44 16.59
N MET A 78 -1.63 -4.68 15.49
CA MET A 78 -0.78 -4.84 14.31
C MET A 78 0.41 -3.88 14.25
N LYS A 79 0.69 -3.12 15.32
CA LYS A 79 1.75 -2.11 15.34
C LYS A 79 3.14 -2.69 15.10
N GLU A 80 3.45 -3.81 15.74
CA GLU A 80 4.72 -4.52 15.55
C GLU A 80 4.85 -5.04 14.12
N ALA A 81 3.80 -5.67 13.60
CA ALA A 81 3.75 -6.16 12.23
C ALA A 81 3.98 -5.04 11.20
N LEU A 82 3.33 -3.89 11.38
CA LEU A 82 3.56 -2.69 10.55
C LEU A 82 5.01 -2.22 10.64
N THR A 83 5.61 -2.21 11.84
CA THR A 83 7.01 -1.83 12.02
C THR A 83 7.95 -2.77 11.27
N ILE A 84 7.79 -4.08 11.43
CA ILE A 84 8.60 -5.10 10.75
C ILE A 84 8.42 -4.98 9.23
N CYS A 85 7.20 -4.94 8.73
CA CYS A 85 6.91 -4.82 7.29
C CYS A 85 7.39 -3.49 6.70
N GLY A 86 7.52 -2.45 7.51
CA GLY A 86 8.04 -1.14 7.11
C GLY A 86 9.56 -1.04 7.09
N THR A 87 10.26 -1.79 7.95
CA THR A 87 11.71 -1.66 8.16
C THR A 87 12.53 -2.83 7.64
N LYS A 88 11.95 -4.03 7.53
CA LYS A 88 12.63 -5.24 7.04
C LYS A 88 12.22 -5.54 5.59
N SER A 89 13.19 -5.95 4.78
CA SER A 89 12.93 -6.35 3.39
C SER A 89 12.41 -7.81 3.33
N GLY A 90 11.43 -8.05 2.47
CA GLY A 90 10.99 -9.43 2.16
C GLY A 90 12.03 -10.26 1.39
N LYS A 91 13.18 -9.65 0.99
CA LYS A 91 14.35 -10.40 0.51
C LYS A 91 15.08 -11.12 1.65
N ASP A 92 15.02 -10.56 2.86
CA ASP A 92 15.84 -10.97 3.99
C ASP A 92 15.04 -11.74 5.03
N ILE A 93 13.71 -11.58 5.04
CA ILE A 93 12.81 -12.20 6.02
C ILE A 93 11.56 -12.79 5.37
N ASP A 94 10.96 -13.76 6.03
CA ASP A 94 9.60 -14.24 5.77
C ASP A 94 8.60 -13.38 6.55
N LYS A 95 7.88 -12.52 5.84
CA LYS A 95 6.98 -11.56 6.48
C LYS A 95 5.79 -12.19 7.18
N GLU A 96 5.26 -13.31 6.71
CA GLU A 96 4.19 -14.01 7.43
C GLU A 96 4.68 -14.51 8.76
N LYS A 97 5.84 -15.15 8.79
CA LYS A 97 6.43 -15.71 10.00
C LYS A 97 6.98 -14.64 10.93
N ASP A 98 7.82 -13.75 10.39
CA ASP A 98 8.60 -12.83 11.22
C ASP A 98 7.80 -11.63 11.72
N ALA A 99 6.76 -11.22 10.98
CA ALA A 99 5.82 -10.17 11.39
C ALA A 99 4.52 -10.76 12.00
N ASN A 100 4.41 -12.09 12.12
CA ASN A 100 3.21 -12.78 12.62
C ASN A 100 1.92 -12.30 11.94
N ILE A 101 1.96 -12.19 10.61
CA ILE A 101 0.80 -11.86 9.78
C ILE A 101 0.38 -13.07 8.95
N LYS A 102 -0.83 -13.00 8.40
CA LYS A 102 -1.34 -14.02 7.50
C LYS A 102 -1.92 -13.37 6.26
N PHE A 103 -1.56 -13.88 5.10
CA PHE A 103 -2.23 -13.51 3.86
C PHE A 103 -3.49 -14.34 3.67
N ILE A 104 -4.61 -13.66 3.45
CA ILE A 104 -5.87 -14.30 3.10
C ILE A 104 -6.31 -13.84 1.71
N PRO A 105 -7.03 -14.68 0.95
CA PRO A 105 -7.48 -14.32 -0.40
C PRO A 105 -8.31 -13.04 -0.41
N SER A 106 -8.02 -12.16 -1.35
CA SER A 106 -8.92 -11.06 -1.72
C SER A 106 -10.13 -11.59 -2.49
N LYS A 107 -11.14 -10.75 -2.71
CA LYS A 107 -12.40 -11.14 -3.37
C LYS A 107 -12.35 -10.97 -4.89
N ASN A 108 -11.66 -9.93 -5.39
CA ASN A 108 -11.78 -9.49 -6.78
C ASN A 108 -10.44 -9.24 -7.50
N VAL A 109 -9.31 -9.35 -6.78
CA VAL A 109 -7.96 -9.13 -7.32
C VAL A 109 -7.05 -10.31 -6.99
N SER A 110 -5.86 -10.36 -7.59
CA SER A 110 -4.92 -11.46 -7.36
C SER A 110 -4.07 -11.29 -6.11
N SER A 111 -3.76 -10.06 -5.75
CA SER A 111 -3.01 -9.73 -4.53
C SER A 111 -3.84 -10.01 -3.29
N PRO A 112 -3.34 -10.79 -2.32
CA PRO A 112 -4.08 -11.09 -1.10
C PRO A 112 -4.16 -9.88 -0.17
N VAL A 113 -4.99 -9.96 0.86
CA VAL A 113 -5.03 -8.99 1.96
C VAL A 113 -4.33 -9.55 3.20
N VAL A 114 -3.90 -8.67 4.11
CA VAL A 114 -3.38 -9.06 5.42
C VAL A 114 -4.55 -9.22 6.39
N ASP A 115 -4.67 -10.40 6.97
CA ASP A 115 -5.72 -10.72 7.95
C ASP A 115 -5.67 -9.80 9.19
N ASN A 116 -6.75 -9.77 9.96
CA ASN A 116 -6.88 -8.98 11.19
C ASN A 116 -6.77 -7.46 11.02
N CYS A 117 -7.04 -6.95 9.82
CA CYS A 117 -7.19 -5.52 9.58
C CYS A 117 -8.68 -5.13 9.56
N ASN A 118 -8.94 -3.83 9.76
CA ASN A 118 -10.30 -3.32 9.91
C ASN A 118 -10.89 -2.82 8.59
N ARG A 119 -10.05 -2.39 7.65
CA ARG A 119 -10.46 -1.87 6.35
C ARG A 119 -9.57 -2.39 5.25
N TYR A 120 -10.19 -2.85 4.18
CA TYR A 120 -9.52 -3.39 3.01
C TYR A 120 -9.92 -2.63 1.76
N TYR A 121 -8.96 -2.39 0.88
CA TYR A 121 -9.16 -1.85 -0.46
C TYR A 121 -8.48 -2.78 -1.47
N GLU A 122 -9.24 -3.25 -2.45
CA GLU A 122 -8.77 -4.04 -3.58
C GLU A 122 -8.67 -3.13 -4.80
N CYS A 123 -7.46 -3.00 -5.35
CA CYS A 123 -7.15 -1.96 -6.32
C CYS A 123 -6.56 -2.55 -7.60
N LYS A 124 -7.13 -2.23 -8.76
CA LYS A 124 -6.52 -2.49 -10.09
C LYS A 124 -5.69 -1.30 -10.52
N ILE A 125 -4.41 -1.52 -10.84
CA ILE A 125 -3.50 -0.48 -11.31
C ILE A 125 -3.97 0.02 -12.68
N LYS A 126 -4.22 1.33 -12.78
CA LYS A 126 -4.68 1.99 -14.02
C LYS A 126 -3.67 2.94 -14.59
N TYR A 127 -2.89 3.60 -13.75
CA TYR A 127 -1.91 4.57 -14.16
C TYR A 127 -0.75 4.58 -13.16
N ILE A 128 0.45 4.79 -13.66
CA ILE A 128 1.67 4.88 -12.85
C ILE A 128 2.40 6.13 -13.29
N ASP A 129 2.82 6.94 -12.33
CA ASP A 129 3.66 8.11 -12.58
C ASP A 129 4.79 8.18 -11.56
N ARG A 130 5.87 8.84 -11.91
CA ARG A 130 6.97 9.13 -11.01
C ARG A 130 6.97 10.60 -10.64
N LEU A 131 7.15 10.92 -9.37
CA LEU A 131 7.33 12.30 -8.95
C LEU A 131 8.52 12.92 -9.67
N ASN A 132 8.30 14.02 -10.38
CA ASN A 132 9.33 14.71 -11.15
C ASN A 132 10.15 15.63 -10.23
N LYS A 133 11.43 15.28 -10.02
CA LYS A 133 12.35 16.03 -9.16
C LYS A 133 12.54 17.50 -9.58
N ASP A 134 12.46 17.79 -10.87
CA ASP A 134 12.67 19.14 -11.39
C ASP A 134 11.50 20.10 -11.08
N LYS A 135 10.33 19.52 -10.76
CA LYS A 135 9.13 20.24 -10.34
C LYS A 135 8.93 20.27 -8.83
N PHE A 136 9.85 19.66 -8.08
CA PHE A 136 9.70 19.53 -6.64
C PHE A 136 10.18 20.79 -5.92
N PRO A 137 9.39 21.38 -5.01
CA PRO A 137 9.81 22.52 -4.23
C PRO A 137 10.91 22.15 -3.23
N GLU A 138 11.80 23.10 -2.93
CA GLU A 138 12.99 22.86 -2.10
C GLU A 138 12.66 22.35 -0.68
N ASP A 139 11.58 22.82 -0.09
CA ASP A 139 11.16 22.40 1.26
C ASP A 139 10.75 20.93 1.34
N LEU A 140 10.33 20.32 0.22
CA LEU A 140 9.98 18.91 0.14
C LEU A 140 11.15 18.02 -0.31
N LYS A 141 12.17 18.56 -0.99
CA LYS A 141 13.36 17.78 -1.44
C LYS A 141 14.09 17.10 -0.29
N LYS A 142 14.04 17.66 0.92
CA LYS A 142 14.61 17.04 2.12
C LYS A 142 14.10 15.62 2.40
N ASN A 143 12.93 15.26 1.89
CA ASN A 143 12.38 13.92 2.00
C ASN A 143 13.05 12.91 1.04
N TYR A 144 13.88 13.37 0.10
CA TYR A 144 14.48 12.57 -0.96
C TYR A 144 15.99 12.81 -1.06
N PRO A 145 16.77 12.53 0.00
CA PRO A 145 18.21 12.87 0.06
C PRO A 145 19.06 12.10 -0.96
N ILE A 146 18.55 11.02 -1.53
CA ILE A 146 19.22 10.17 -2.53
C ILE A 146 18.44 10.08 -3.85
N ASP A 147 17.63 11.07 -4.15
CA ASP A 147 16.82 11.13 -5.39
C ASP A 147 15.88 9.92 -5.61
N ASP A 148 15.48 9.24 -4.55
CA ASP A 148 14.63 8.04 -4.57
C ASP A 148 13.12 8.41 -4.62
N TYR A 149 12.77 9.33 -5.51
CA TYR A 149 11.41 9.84 -5.66
C TYR A 149 10.38 8.72 -5.87
N HIS A 150 9.26 8.83 -5.16
CA HIS A 150 8.19 7.85 -5.22
C HIS A 150 7.60 7.69 -6.61
N PHE A 151 7.23 6.46 -6.90
CA PHE A 151 6.24 6.13 -7.92
C PHE A 151 4.85 6.18 -7.30
N MET A 152 3.93 6.78 -8.05
CA MET A 152 2.52 6.93 -7.70
C MET A 152 1.73 5.85 -8.45
N TYR A 153 1.20 4.88 -7.72
CA TYR A 153 0.38 3.80 -8.30
C TYR A 153 -1.10 4.14 -8.11
N TYR A 154 -1.74 4.55 -9.19
CA TYR A 154 -3.16 4.87 -9.21
C TYR A 154 -3.96 3.59 -9.37
N GLY A 155 -4.46 3.06 -8.27
CA GLY A 155 -5.30 1.88 -8.24
C GLY A 155 -6.79 2.23 -8.19
N GLU A 156 -7.55 1.84 -9.22
CA GLU A 156 -9.01 1.89 -9.17
C GLU A 156 -9.48 0.96 -8.05
N ILE A 157 -10.20 1.48 -7.08
CA ILE A 157 -10.81 0.68 -6.00
C ILE A 157 -11.94 -0.16 -6.62
N ILE A 158 -11.69 -1.46 -6.76
CA ILE A 158 -12.66 -2.41 -7.29
C ILE A 158 -13.63 -2.85 -6.19
N ASP A 159 -13.11 -3.02 -4.97
CA ASP A 159 -13.92 -3.28 -3.79
C ASP A 159 -13.24 -2.71 -2.54
N CYS A 160 -14.07 -2.45 -1.54
CA CYS A 160 -13.60 -2.09 -0.21
C CYS A 160 -14.60 -2.56 0.84
N TYR A 161 -14.08 -3.13 1.91
CA TYR A 161 -14.90 -3.80 2.93
C TYR A 161 -14.21 -3.83 4.29
N LYS A 162 -14.98 -4.28 5.27
CA LYS A 162 -14.52 -4.71 6.61
C LYS A 162 -14.72 -6.22 6.71
N ILE A 163 -13.91 -6.87 7.49
CA ILE A 163 -14.12 -8.25 7.94
C ILE A 163 -14.48 -8.22 9.42
#